data_727f8527c0f980cda67be78c99bf197b
#
_entry.id   727f8527c0f980cda67be78c99bf197b
#
_cell.length_a   1.000
_cell.length_b   1.000
_cell.length_c   1.000
_cell.angle_alpha   90.00
_cell.angle_beta   90.00
_cell.angle_gamma   90.00
#
_symmetry.space_group_name_H-M   'P 1'
#
loop_
_entity.id
_entity.type
_entity.pdbx_description
1 polymer ?
#
loop_
_entity_poly.entity_id
_entity_poly.type
_entity_poly.pdbx_seq_one_letter_code
_entity_poly.pdbx_strand_id
1 'polypeptide(L)'
;MKLQKNVLKLQLQINRNMLHFIEFGSKKIEFIIKYSTRKTLGIKVSPDKTVQVSVPLETNMEEIEKWVYKKTRWIFKQQNYFDTLDLYDTNYEMKSGYSVFYLGRQYKINIKISKKEEVSYLGNQFLILVKKKENASVIFEKWWKERAILKISEIALPMMKRFEKNHHIPSKINFQEMPTRWGSCTVKNKLIFNPRLIHVPKRCIEYVIMHE
;
A
#
# COMPACT_ATOMS: atom_id res chain seq x y z
N MET A 1 21.89 -2.66 36.47
CA MET A 1 20.57 -2.46 35.81
C MET A 1 20.61 -1.73 34.46
N LYS A 2 21.32 -0.60 34.28
CA LYS A 2 21.42 0.10 32.97
C LYS A 2 22.19 -0.68 31.90
N LEU A 3 23.27 -1.38 32.27
CA LEU A 3 24.08 -2.18 31.32
C LEU A 3 23.30 -3.38 30.76
N GLN A 4 22.54 -4.10 31.61
CA GLN A 4 21.69 -5.22 31.16
C GLN A 4 20.58 -4.76 30.19
N LYS A 5 19.97 -3.58 30.43
CA LYS A 5 18.98 -3.01 29.49
C LYS A 5 19.61 -2.60 28.14
N ASN A 6 20.87 -2.17 28.12
CA ASN A 6 21.56 -1.81 26.90
C ASN A 6 22.02 -3.05 26.10
N VAL A 7 22.47 -4.12 26.77
CA VAL A 7 22.81 -5.39 26.13
C VAL A 7 21.54 -6.03 25.54
N LEU A 8 20.41 -6.01 26.28
CA LEU A 8 19.14 -6.48 25.77
C LEU A 8 18.65 -5.67 24.55
N LYS A 9 18.84 -4.34 24.56
CA LYS A 9 18.52 -3.49 23.40
C LYS A 9 19.40 -3.78 22.19
N LEU A 10 20.69 -4.05 22.38
CA LEU A 10 21.62 -4.43 21.31
C LEU A 10 21.28 -5.82 20.75
N GLN A 11 21.00 -6.80 21.59
CA GLN A 11 20.54 -8.13 21.14
C GLN A 11 19.20 -8.07 20.40
N LEU A 12 18.25 -7.23 20.84
CA LEU A 12 16.99 -6.99 20.17
C LEU A 12 17.17 -6.25 18.81
N GLN A 13 18.20 -5.40 18.69
CA GLN A 13 18.53 -4.75 17.41
C GLN A 13 19.17 -5.71 16.41
N ILE A 14 20.00 -6.63 16.89
CA ILE A 14 20.64 -7.65 16.05
C ILE A 14 19.59 -8.65 15.53
N ASN A 15 18.63 -9.06 16.35
CA ASN A 15 17.55 -9.97 15.97
C ASN A 15 16.44 -9.32 15.12
N ARG A 16 16.45 -7.98 14.94
CA ARG A 16 15.39 -7.26 14.21
C ARG A 16 15.29 -7.58 12.71
N ASN A 17 16.34 -8.17 12.12
CA ASN A 17 16.40 -8.47 10.68
C ASN A 17 16.92 -9.88 10.37
N MET A 18 17.00 -10.78 11.37
CA MET A 18 17.38 -12.17 11.08
C MET A 18 16.21 -12.92 10.47
N LEU A 19 16.48 -13.59 9.38
CA LEU A 19 15.55 -14.52 8.74
C LEU A 19 15.53 -15.82 9.58
N HIS A 20 14.35 -16.13 10.11
CA HIS A 20 14.08 -17.36 10.84
C HIS A 20 13.26 -18.31 9.97
N PHE A 21 13.28 -19.58 10.30
CA PHE A 21 12.46 -20.55 9.58
C PHE A 21 11.92 -21.64 10.52
N ILE A 22 10.79 -22.20 10.11
CA ILE A 22 10.25 -23.44 10.67
C ILE A 22 9.97 -24.42 9.54
N GLU A 23 10.04 -25.71 9.86
CA GLU A 23 9.69 -26.78 8.95
C GLU A 23 8.27 -27.29 9.22
N PHE A 24 7.52 -27.52 8.15
CA PHE A 24 6.17 -28.07 8.21
C PHE A 24 6.00 -29.13 7.12
N GLY A 25 6.21 -30.39 7.48
CA GLY A 25 6.33 -31.48 6.52
C GLY A 25 7.54 -31.25 5.61
N SER A 26 7.31 -31.28 4.30
CA SER A 26 8.35 -31.03 3.29
C SER A 26 8.56 -29.55 2.96
N LYS A 27 7.84 -28.64 3.61
CA LYS A 27 7.87 -27.20 3.30
C LYS A 27 8.56 -26.42 4.41
N LYS A 28 9.30 -25.37 4.02
CA LYS A 28 9.95 -24.42 4.91
C LYS A 28 9.21 -23.10 4.87
N ILE A 29 8.95 -22.50 6.03
CA ILE A 29 8.41 -21.15 6.16
C ILE A 29 9.49 -20.27 6.71
N GLU A 30 9.89 -19.29 5.92
CA GLU A 30 10.82 -18.25 6.32
C GLU A 30 10.03 -17.04 6.83
N PHE A 31 10.49 -16.44 7.95
CA PHE A 31 9.81 -15.28 8.53
C PHE A 31 10.81 -14.34 9.22
N ILE A 32 10.43 -13.07 9.28
CA ILE A 32 11.20 -12.00 9.94
C ILE A 32 10.50 -11.64 11.23
N ILE A 33 11.23 -11.57 12.35
CA ILE A 33 10.70 -11.20 13.65
C ILE A 33 10.84 -9.69 13.87
N LYS A 34 9.74 -9.07 14.30
CA LYS A 34 9.71 -7.65 14.71
C LYS A 34 9.23 -7.52 16.15
N TYR A 35 10.14 -7.21 17.05
CA TYR A 35 9.81 -6.91 18.45
C TYR A 35 9.19 -5.51 18.59
N SER A 36 8.15 -5.40 19.42
CA SER A 36 7.45 -4.13 19.66
C SER A 36 6.77 -4.15 21.04
N THR A 37 6.30 -2.98 21.51
CA THR A 37 5.62 -2.81 22.81
C THR A 37 4.18 -3.34 22.85
N ARG A 38 3.81 -4.17 21.86
CA ARG A 38 2.48 -4.80 21.80
C ARG A 38 2.32 -5.89 22.85
N LYS A 39 1.06 -6.23 23.16
CA LYS A 39 0.70 -7.26 24.14
C LYS A 39 0.41 -8.63 23.50
N THR A 40 0.28 -8.72 22.19
CA THR A 40 -0.13 -9.94 21.48
C THR A 40 0.76 -10.23 20.30
N LEU A 41 0.91 -11.51 19.94
CA LEU A 41 1.57 -11.96 18.73
C LEU A 41 0.73 -11.61 17.49
N GLY A 42 1.37 -11.26 16.38
CA GLY A 42 0.71 -10.98 15.11
C GLY A 42 1.53 -11.44 13.92
N ILE A 43 0.88 -12.06 12.90
CA ILE A 43 1.50 -12.41 11.63
C ILE A 43 0.94 -11.52 10.53
N LYS A 44 1.82 -11.04 9.68
CA LYS A 44 1.48 -10.36 8.43
C LYS A 44 2.17 -11.13 7.29
N VAL A 45 1.40 -11.50 6.28
CA VAL A 45 1.92 -11.97 5.00
C VAL A 45 1.73 -10.83 4.00
N SER A 46 2.81 -10.43 3.36
CA SER A 46 2.80 -9.35 2.35
C SER A 46 2.59 -9.94 0.96
N PRO A 47 2.22 -9.12 -0.05
CA PRO A 47 2.03 -9.59 -1.43
C PRO A 47 3.27 -10.23 -2.06
N ASP A 48 4.47 -9.82 -1.65
CA ASP A 48 5.76 -10.44 -2.01
C ASP A 48 6.04 -11.77 -1.29
N LYS A 49 5.01 -12.32 -0.59
CA LYS A 49 5.05 -13.55 0.21
C LYS A 49 5.94 -13.48 1.46
N THR A 50 6.52 -12.33 1.77
CA THR A 50 7.29 -12.13 3.00
C THR A 50 6.38 -12.30 4.22
N VAL A 51 6.82 -13.13 5.17
CA VAL A 51 6.12 -13.36 6.43
C VAL A 51 6.78 -12.55 7.52
N GLN A 52 6.07 -11.61 8.12
CA GLN A 52 6.52 -10.82 9.26
C GLN A 52 5.76 -11.22 10.51
N VAL A 53 6.48 -11.59 11.56
CA VAL A 53 5.95 -11.93 12.87
C VAL A 53 6.24 -10.79 13.84
N SER A 54 5.18 -10.13 14.33
CA SER A 54 5.31 -9.05 15.31
C SER A 54 5.04 -9.59 16.70
N VAL A 55 5.97 -9.40 17.63
CA VAL A 55 5.97 -10.02 18.96
C VAL A 55 6.21 -9.00 20.07
N PRO A 56 5.74 -9.26 21.32
CA PRO A 56 6.14 -8.52 22.50
C PRO A 56 7.65 -8.63 22.75
N LEU A 57 8.22 -7.65 23.49
CA LEU A 57 9.67 -7.57 23.74
C LEU A 57 10.23 -8.77 24.52
N GLU A 58 9.41 -9.39 25.38
CA GLU A 58 9.83 -10.46 26.30
C GLU A 58 9.49 -11.89 25.80
N THR A 59 8.99 -12.01 24.55
CA THR A 59 8.61 -13.31 23.98
C THR A 59 9.86 -14.11 23.61
N ASN A 60 9.94 -15.36 24.07
CA ASN A 60 11.05 -16.26 23.74
C ASN A 60 10.86 -16.90 22.35
N MET A 61 11.95 -17.42 21.78
CA MET A 61 11.96 -17.98 20.43
C MET A 61 11.07 -19.21 20.30
N GLU A 62 11.07 -20.10 21.28
CA GLU A 62 10.26 -21.31 21.27
C GLU A 62 8.75 -21.02 21.20
N GLU A 63 8.32 -19.98 21.91
CA GLU A 63 6.92 -19.53 21.89
C GLU A 63 6.55 -18.97 20.52
N ILE A 64 7.45 -18.19 19.91
CA ILE A 64 7.26 -17.65 18.56
C ILE A 64 7.13 -18.80 17.54
N GLU A 65 8.04 -19.76 17.56
CA GLU A 65 8.04 -20.91 16.65
C GLU A 65 6.78 -21.77 16.81
N LYS A 66 6.40 -22.12 18.03
CA LYS A 66 5.15 -22.84 18.33
C LYS A 66 3.92 -22.12 17.79
N TRP A 67 3.91 -20.79 17.93
CA TRP A 67 2.78 -20.00 17.47
C TRP A 67 2.75 -19.88 15.94
N VAL A 68 3.90 -19.67 15.29
CA VAL A 68 4.02 -19.65 13.83
C VAL A 68 3.62 -21.02 13.27
N TYR A 69 4.04 -22.12 13.91
CA TYR A 69 3.67 -23.47 13.52
C TYR A 69 2.14 -23.68 13.53
N LYS A 70 1.43 -23.22 14.56
CA LYS A 70 -0.03 -23.27 14.61
C LYS A 70 -0.69 -22.48 13.46
N LYS A 71 -0.04 -21.44 12.95
CA LYS A 71 -0.54 -20.58 11.88
C LYS A 71 -0.08 -20.95 10.48
N THR A 72 0.72 -22.00 10.33
CA THR A 72 1.33 -22.44 9.07
C THR A 72 0.32 -22.59 7.94
N ARG A 73 -0.82 -23.28 8.19
CA ARG A 73 -1.87 -23.46 7.17
C ARG A 73 -2.45 -22.13 6.69
N TRP A 74 -2.63 -21.19 7.60
CA TRP A 74 -3.12 -19.86 7.27
C TRP A 74 -2.06 -19.07 6.47
N ILE A 75 -0.77 -19.16 6.84
CA ILE A 75 0.33 -18.52 6.12
C ILE A 75 0.36 -19.01 4.67
N PHE A 76 0.35 -20.33 4.45
CA PHE A 76 0.30 -20.89 3.08
C PHE A 76 -0.94 -20.47 2.31
N LYS A 77 -2.11 -20.42 2.96
CA LYS A 77 -3.33 -19.92 2.32
C LYS A 77 -3.17 -18.47 1.85
N GLN A 78 -2.54 -17.62 2.65
CA GLN A 78 -2.28 -16.22 2.27
C GLN A 78 -1.24 -16.13 1.15
N GLN A 79 -0.15 -16.90 1.22
CA GLN A 79 0.87 -16.91 0.17
C GLN A 79 0.28 -17.39 -1.16
N ASN A 80 -0.50 -18.47 -1.16
CA ASN A 80 -1.20 -18.97 -2.35
C ASN A 80 -2.23 -17.96 -2.88
N TYR A 81 -2.94 -17.25 -1.99
CA TYR A 81 -3.85 -16.19 -2.40
C TYR A 81 -3.09 -15.07 -3.15
N PHE A 82 -1.93 -14.67 -2.66
CA PHE A 82 -1.09 -13.69 -3.38
C PHE A 82 -0.52 -14.24 -4.70
N ASP A 83 -0.34 -15.55 -4.84
CA ASP A 83 0.03 -16.18 -6.12
C ASP A 83 -1.07 -16.07 -7.17
N THR A 84 -2.35 -16.09 -6.75
CA THR A 84 -3.49 -15.93 -7.67
C THR A 84 -3.77 -14.48 -8.03
N LEU A 85 -3.19 -13.53 -7.29
CA LEU A 85 -3.27 -12.14 -7.66
C LEU A 85 -2.14 -11.87 -8.67
N ASP A 86 -2.50 -11.43 -9.88
CA ASP A 86 -1.54 -10.79 -10.77
C ASP A 86 -1.05 -9.51 -10.07
N LEU A 87 -0.03 -9.67 -9.23
CA LEU A 87 0.62 -8.55 -8.58
C LEU A 87 1.21 -7.72 -9.73
N TYR A 88 0.65 -6.55 -9.92
CA TYR A 88 1.22 -5.58 -10.83
C TYR A 88 2.69 -5.41 -10.44
N ASP A 89 3.57 -5.84 -11.33
CA ASP A 89 5.01 -5.67 -11.16
C ASP A 89 5.29 -4.18 -10.96
N THR A 90 5.67 -3.79 -9.75
CA THR A 90 5.95 -2.39 -9.40
C THR A 90 7.21 -1.88 -10.08
N ASN A 91 8.00 -2.78 -10.68
CA ASN A 91 9.23 -2.49 -11.41
C ASN A 91 9.04 -2.50 -12.93
N TYR A 92 7.80 -2.46 -13.44
CA TYR A 92 7.59 -2.47 -14.88
C TYR A 92 8.09 -1.19 -15.54
N GLU A 93 8.83 -1.39 -16.60
CA GLU A 93 9.19 -0.33 -17.51
C GLU A 93 7.95 0.11 -18.31
N MET A 94 7.54 1.38 -18.17
CA MET A 94 6.36 1.89 -18.86
C MET A 94 6.58 1.89 -20.38
N LYS A 95 5.82 1.05 -21.09
CA LYS A 95 5.90 0.89 -22.56
C LYS A 95 4.56 1.22 -23.21
N SER A 96 4.60 1.65 -24.48
CA SER A 96 3.38 1.80 -25.29
C SER A 96 2.64 0.46 -25.36
N GLY A 97 1.30 0.49 -25.23
CA GLY A 97 0.45 -0.70 -25.15
C GLY A 97 0.18 -1.17 -23.73
N TYR A 98 0.92 -0.70 -22.75
CA TYR A 98 0.64 -0.96 -21.34
C TYR A 98 -0.74 -0.41 -20.95
N SER A 99 -1.39 -1.05 -19.99
CA SER A 99 -2.72 -0.65 -19.54
C SER A 99 -2.73 -0.17 -18.10
N VAL A 100 -3.47 0.89 -17.85
CA VAL A 100 -3.70 1.46 -16.50
C VAL A 100 -5.18 1.54 -16.21
N PHE A 101 -5.55 1.39 -14.94
CA PHE A 101 -6.92 1.63 -14.50
C PHE A 101 -7.13 3.11 -14.16
N TYR A 102 -8.21 3.68 -14.66
CA TYR A 102 -8.64 5.02 -14.33
C TYR A 102 -10.15 5.03 -14.09
N LEU A 103 -10.55 5.42 -12.88
CA LEU A 103 -11.95 5.39 -12.42
C LEU A 103 -12.65 4.05 -12.69
N GLY A 104 -11.90 2.94 -12.49
CA GLY A 104 -12.39 1.57 -12.64
C GLY A 104 -12.44 1.03 -14.06
N ARG A 105 -12.00 1.80 -15.06
CA ARG A 105 -11.88 1.35 -16.44
C ARG A 105 -10.42 1.23 -16.84
N GLN A 106 -10.13 0.29 -17.71
CA GLN A 106 -8.78 0.04 -18.22
C GLN A 106 -8.53 0.87 -19.48
N TYR A 107 -7.38 1.53 -19.55
CA TYR A 107 -6.97 2.37 -20.68
C TYR A 107 -5.55 2.03 -21.09
N LYS A 108 -5.31 2.03 -22.40
CA LYS A 108 -3.97 1.83 -22.95
C LYS A 108 -3.14 3.11 -22.85
N ILE A 109 -1.83 2.94 -22.64
CA ILE A 109 -0.85 4.02 -22.71
C ILE A 109 -0.21 4.01 -24.11
N ASN A 110 -0.10 5.19 -24.69
CA ASN A 110 0.61 5.44 -25.94
C ASN A 110 1.70 6.48 -25.69
N ILE A 111 2.97 6.10 -25.85
CA ILE A 111 4.12 6.98 -25.65
C ILE A 111 4.67 7.41 -26.99
N LYS A 112 4.77 8.73 -27.20
CA LYS A 112 5.36 9.32 -28.42
C LYS A 112 6.49 10.29 -28.06
N ILE A 113 7.56 10.26 -28.86
CA ILE A 113 8.64 11.23 -28.73
C ILE A 113 8.17 12.57 -29.30
N SER A 114 8.34 13.63 -28.54
CA SER A 114 7.94 14.99 -28.91
C SER A 114 8.88 16.02 -28.26
N LYS A 115 8.91 17.24 -28.82
CA LYS A 115 9.60 18.38 -28.18
C LYS A 115 8.90 18.86 -26.91
N LYS A 116 7.59 18.61 -26.77
CA LYS A 116 6.79 18.92 -25.57
C LYS A 116 6.64 17.70 -24.68
N GLU A 117 6.59 17.89 -23.39
CA GLU A 117 6.28 16.87 -22.38
C GLU A 117 4.87 17.11 -21.87
N GLU A 118 3.95 16.20 -22.18
CA GLU A 118 2.54 16.35 -21.88
C GLU A 118 1.86 14.99 -21.74
N VAL A 119 0.87 14.89 -20.87
CA VAL A 119 -0.01 13.74 -20.76
C VAL A 119 -1.43 14.18 -21.08
N SER A 120 -2.04 13.54 -22.07
CA SER A 120 -3.39 13.82 -22.53
C SER A 120 -4.26 12.58 -22.44
N TYR A 121 -5.49 12.73 -21.93
CA TYR A 121 -6.51 11.69 -21.94
C TYR A 121 -7.37 11.86 -23.22
N LEU A 122 -7.35 10.86 -24.08
CA LEU A 122 -8.03 10.89 -25.38
C LEU A 122 -9.36 10.10 -25.39
N GLY A 123 -9.96 9.84 -24.20
CA GLY A 123 -11.23 9.13 -24.06
C GLY A 123 -11.09 7.59 -24.06
N ASN A 124 -10.21 7.02 -24.85
CA ASN A 124 -9.95 5.58 -24.93
C ASN A 124 -8.51 5.17 -24.56
N GLN A 125 -7.60 6.14 -24.47
CA GLN A 125 -6.18 5.92 -24.15
C GLN A 125 -5.56 7.17 -23.52
N PHE A 126 -4.41 6.97 -22.87
CA PHE A 126 -3.53 8.05 -22.44
C PHE A 126 -2.41 8.23 -23.46
N LEU A 127 -2.26 9.43 -23.99
CA LEU A 127 -1.13 9.82 -24.84
C LEU A 127 -0.11 10.54 -23.96
N ILE A 128 1.13 10.01 -23.94
CA ILE A 128 2.25 10.57 -23.19
C ILE A 128 3.27 11.08 -24.21
N LEU A 129 3.44 12.39 -24.28
CA LEU A 129 4.45 13.03 -25.11
C LEU A 129 5.69 13.28 -24.23
N VAL A 130 6.85 12.80 -24.68
CA VAL A 130 8.11 12.87 -23.92
C VAL A 130 9.29 13.17 -24.84
N LYS A 131 10.30 13.85 -24.31
CA LYS A 131 11.57 14.07 -25.03
C LYS A 131 12.41 12.79 -25.11
N LYS A 132 12.40 11.99 -24.03
CA LYS A 132 13.06 10.69 -23.93
C LYS A 132 12.11 9.66 -23.34
N LYS A 133 12.11 8.43 -23.88
CA LYS A 133 11.17 7.37 -23.44
C LYS A 133 11.32 7.02 -21.96
N GLU A 134 12.54 7.09 -21.45
CA GLU A 134 12.86 6.78 -20.05
C GLU A 134 12.14 7.73 -19.06
N ASN A 135 11.80 8.94 -19.48
CA ASN A 135 11.09 9.92 -18.67
C ASN A 135 9.57 9.70 -18.60
N ALA A 136 9.04 8.78 -19.42
CA ALA A 136 7.58 8.61 -19.53
C ALA A 136 6.91 8.24 -18.21
N SER A 137 7.51 7.37 -17.42
CA SER A 137 6.99 6.97 -16.11
C SER A 137 6.90 8.14 -15.14
N VAL A 138 7.98 8.93 -15.04
CA VAL A 138 8.07 10.08 -14.12
C VAL A 138 7.04 11.15 -14.48
N ILE A 139 6.92 11.47 -15.79
CA ILE A 139 5.97 12.47 -16.29
C ILE A 139 4.53 12.00 -16.08
N PHE A 140 4.26 10.71 -16.37
CA PHE A 140 2.95 10.13 -16.18
C PHE A 140 2.56 10.08 -14.69
N GLU A 141 3.46 9.64 -13.80
CA GLU A 141 3.19 9.61 -12.36
C GLU A 141 2.88 10.98 -11.78
N LYS A 142 3.63 12.02 -12.19
CA LYS A 142 3.36 13.39 -11.76
C LYS A 142 1.96 13.82 -12.18
N TRP A 143 1.63 13.69 -13.47
CA TRP A 143 0.30 14.02 -14.00
C TRP A 143 -0.79 13.20 -13.31
N TRP A 144 -0.52 11.91 -13.08
CA TRP A 144 -1.46 11.00 -12.45
C TRP A 144 -1.81 11.42 -11.02
N LYS A 145 -0.82 11.82 -10.22
CA LYS A 145 -1.03 12.34 -8.87
C LYS A 145 -1.86 13.62 -8.89
N GLU A 146 -1.54 14.56 -9.75
CA GLU A 146 -2.29 15.80 -9.93
C GLU A 146 -3.74 15.49 -10.34
N ARG A 147 -3.93 14.59 -11.27
CA ARG A 147 -5.25 14.17 -11.73
C ARG A 147 -6.05 13.44 -10.65
N ALA A 148 -5.39 12.61 -9.85
CA ALA A 148 -6.01 11.92 -8.71
C ALA A 148 -6.51 12.93 -7.67
N ILE A 149 -5.68 13.90 -7.29
CA ILE A 149 -6.05 14.96 -6.34
C ILE A 149 -7.28 15.70 -6.84
N LEU A 150 -7.28 16.14 -8.11
CA LEU A 150 -8.38 16.85 -8.72
C LEU A 150 -9.68 16.03 -8.69
N LYS A 151 -9.63 14.79 -9.19
CA LYS A 151 -10.83 13.96 -9.33
C LYS A 151 -11.40 13.48 -8.01
N ILE A 152 -10.56 13.10 -7.06
CA ILE A 152 -11.01 12.70 -5.72
C ILE A 152 -11.61 13.91 -5.01
N SER A 153 -11.02 15.11 -5.15
CA SER A 153 -11.58 16.35 -4.58
C SER A 153 -12.93 16.72 -5.21
N GLU A 154 -13.08 16.59 -6.54
CA GLU A 154 -14.35 16.81 -7.24
C GLU A 154 -15.46 15.90 -6.71
N ILE A 155 -15.14 14.67 -6.30
CA ILE A 155 -16.10 13.73 -5.72
C ILE A 155 -16.35 14.06 -4.24
N ALA A 156 -15.30 14.35 -3.47
CA ALA A 156 -15.38 14.55 -2.03
C ALA A 156 -16.12 15.83 -1.63
N LEU A 157 -15.84 16.95 -2.30
CA LEU A 157 -16.40 18.24 -1.91
C LEU A 157 -17.94 18.28 -1.89
N PRO A 158 -18.68 17.79 -2.91
CA PRO A 158 -20.13 17.73 -2.85
C PRO A 158 -20.67 16.79 -1.77
N MET A 159 -19.95 15.70 -1.50
CA MET A 159 -20.36 14.75 -0.45
C MET A 159 -20.20 15.37 0.94
N MET A 160 -19.08 16.04 1.19
CA MET A 160 -18.83 16.73 2.46
C MET A 160 -19.90 17.79 2.76
N LYS A 161 -20.35 18.55 1.77
CA LYS A 161 -21.44 19.55 1.92
C LYS A 161 -22.74 18.94 2.47
N ARG A 162 -23.02 17.67 2.19
CA ARG A 162 -24.22 16.98 2.73
C ARG A 162 -24.16 16.79 4.24
N PHE A 163 -22.95 16.74 4.83
CA PHE A 163 -22.73 16.57 6.27
C PHE A 163 -22.58 17.89 7.02
N GLU A 164 -22.60 19.05 6.35
CA GLU A 164 -22.54 20.38 6.99
C GLU A 164 -23.59 20.55 8.06
N LYS A 165 -24.80 20.05 7.82
CA LYS A 165 -25.92 20.14 8.77
C LYS A 165 -25.67 19.40 10.08
N ASN A 166 -24.76 18.44 10.10
CA ASN A 166 -24.45 17.59 11.27
C ASN A 166 -23.19 18.01 12.03
N HIS A 167 -22.62 19.18 11.72
CA HIS A 167 -21.37 19.72 12.33
C HIS A 167 -20.14 18.80 12.22
N HIS A 168 -20.12 17.86 11.27
CA HIS A 168 -19.02 16.89 11.08
C HIS A 168 -18.23 17.17 9.81
N ILE A 169 -17.90 18.45 9.56
CA ILE A 169 -17.13 18.82 8.38
C ILE A 169 -15.65 18.62 8.64
N PRO A 170 -14.96 17.82 7.82
CA PRO A 170 -13.52 17.74 7.87
C PRO A 170 -12.86 19.10 7.65
N SER A 171 -11.90 19.45 8.49
CA SER A 171 -11.22 20.74 8.45
C SER A 171 -10.35 20.92 7.20
N LYS A 172 -9.88 19.82 6.60
CA LYS A 172 -9.00 19.81 5.43
C LYS A 172 -8.97 18.42 4.78
N ILE A 173 -8.83 18.38 3.45
CA ILE A 173 -8.48 17.18 2.68
C ILE A 173 -6.98 17.24 2.35
N ASN A 174 -6.26 16.19 2.64
CA ASN A 174 -4.86 15.96 2.26
C ASN A 174 -4.76 14.70 1.40
N PHE A 175 -3.67 14.62 0.64
CA PHE A 175 -3.36 13.46 -0.18
C PHE A 175 -1.98 12.92 0.18
N GLN A 176 -1.91 11.62 0.45
CA GLN A 176 -0.67 10.94 0.81
C GLN A 176 -0.71 9.49 0.33
N GLU A 177 0.38 9.01 -0.24
CA GLU A 177 0.52 7.60 -0.55
C GLU A 177 0.65 6.80 0.75
N MET A 178 -0.20 5.79 0.89
CA MET A 178 -0.26 4.92 2.05
C MET A 178 -0.21 3.46 1.59
N PRO A 179 0.75 2.65 2.07
CA PRO A 179 0.91 1.27 1.56
C PRO A 179 -0.24 0.34 1.95
N THR A 180 -0.97 0.64 3.03
CA THR A 180 -1.98 -0.28 3.60
C THR A 180 -3.37 0.33 3.77
N ARG A 181 -3.58 1.59 3.34
CA ARG A 181 -4.86 2.30 3.55
C ARG A 181 -5.25 3.10 2.32
N TRP A 182 -6.55 3.19 2.10
CA TRP A 182 -7.15 4.03 1.06
C TRP A 182 -7.46 5.44 1.55
N GLY A 183 -7.79 5.57 2.83
CA GLY A 183 -8.07 6.82 3.51
C GLY A 183 -7.69 6.76 4.98
N SER A 184 -7.82 7.86 5.68
CA SER A 184 -7.71 8.00 7.13
C SER A 184 -8.28 9.33 7.58
N CYS A 185 -9.06 9.33 8.67
CA CYS A 185 -9.42 10.53 9.39
C CYS A 185 -8.51 10.73 10.60
N THR A 186 -7.95 11.92 10.77
CA THR A 186 -7.10 12.24 11.92
C THR A 186 -7.95 12.73 13.10
N VAL A 187 -7.38 12.67 14.32
CA VAL A 187 -7.99 13.22 15.54
C VAL A 187 -8.34 14.71 15.42
N LYS A 188 -7.62 15.43 14.55
CA LYS A 188 -7.88 16.84 14.25
C LYS A 188 -8.90 17.04 13.10
N ASN A 189 -9.70 16.02 12.80
CA ASN A 189 -10.72 16.05 11.76
C ASN A 189 -10.18 16.43 10.36
N LYS A 190 -9.00 15.88 9.99
CA LYS A 190 -8.42 16.02 8.64
C LYS A 190 -8.56 14.71 7.91
N LEU A 191 -9.14 14.73 6.72
CA LEU A 191 -9.18 13.58 5.82
C LEU A 191 -7.87 13.47 5.05
N ILE A 192 -7.34 12.25 4.96
CA ILE A 192 -6.17 11.93 4.15
C ILE A 192 -6.60 10.83 3.18
N PHE A 193 -6.47 11.07 1.88
CA PHE A 193 -6.79 10.08 0.85
C PHE A 193 -5.53 9.62 0.12
N ASN A 194 -5.50 8.33 -0.21
CA ASN A 194 -4.46 7.78 -1.06
C ASN A 194 -4.75 8.14 -2.53
N PRO A 195 -3.82 8.79 -3.26
CA PRO A 195 -4.01 9.11 -4.67
C PRO A 195 -4.31 7.86 -5.55
N ARG A 196 -3.87 6.68 -5.12
CA ARG A 196 -4.18 5.42 -5.81
C ARG A 196 -5.67 5.08 -5.88
N LEU A 197 -6.53 5.75 -5.12
CA LEU A 197 -7.98 5.66 -5.27
C LEU A 197 -8.48 5.99 -6.68
N ILE A 198 -7.70 6.73 -7.47
CA ILE A 198 -8.06 7.04 -8.87
C ILE A 198 -8.17 5.78 -9.76
N HIS A 199 -7.57 4.65 -9.36
CA HIS A 199 -7.63 3.40 -10.11
C HIS A 199 -8.99 2.69 -9.99
N VAL A 200 -9.70 2.88 -8.88
CA VAL A 200 -10.94 2.15 -8.61
C VAL A 200 -12.19 2.89 -9.14
N PRO A 201 -13.33 2.20 -9.32
CA PRO A 201 -14.59 2.82 -9.74
C PRO A 201 -15.01 3.97 -8.81
N LYS A 202 -15.68 4.99 -9.39
CA LYS A 202 -16.15 6.16 -8.64
C LYS A 202 -16.91 5.80 -7.37
N ARG A 203 -17.80 4.80 -7.42
CA ARG A 203 -18.55 4.32 -6.25
C ARG A 203 -17.67 3.82 -5.11
N CYS A 204 -16.48 3.24 -5.42
CA CYS A 204 -15.52 2.82 -4.39
C CYS A 204 -14.83 4.04 -3.77
N ILE A 205 -14.54 5.08 -4.56
CA ILE A 205 -14.02 6.35 -4.06
C ILE A 205 -15.04 6.99 -3.12
N GLU A 206 -16.30 7.07 -3.54
CA GLU A 206 -17.41 7.57 -2.74
C GLU A 206 -17.56 6.81 -1.42
N TYR A 207 -17.45 5.46 -1.48
CA TYR A 207 -17.50 4.63 -0.28
C TYR A 207 -16.37 4.98 0.70
N VAL A 208 -15.12 5.10 0.23
CA VAL A 208 -13.99 5.46 1.09
C VAL A 208 -14.19 6.85 1.71
N ILE A 209 -14.65 7.83 0.93
CA ILE A 209 -14.92 9.20 1.42
C ILE A 209 -15.98 9.19 2.53
N MET A 210 -17.01 8.33 2.40
CA MET A 210 -18.09 8.21 3.39
C MET A 210 -17.65 7.45 4.65
N HIS A 211 -16.68 6.56 4.51
CA HIS A 211 -16.20 5.70 5.60
C HIS A 211 -15.28 6.47 6.55
N GLU A 212 -14.45 7.36 6.02
CA GLU A 212 -13.52 8.16 6.81
C GLU A 212 -14.18 9.38 7.48
#